data_f973cdf15195f1e136be041932b4e983
#
_entry.id   f973cdf15195f1e136be041932b4e983
#
_cell.length_a   1.000
_cell.length_b   1.000
_cell.length_c   1.000
_cell.angle_alpha   90.00
_cell.angle_beta   90.00
_cell.angle_gamma   90.00
#
_symmetry.space_group_name_H-M   'P 1'
#
loop_
_entity.id
_entity.type
_entity.pdbx_description
1 polymer ?
#
loop_
_entity_poly.entity_id
_entity_poly.type
_entity_poly.pdbx_seq_one_letter_code
_entity_poly.pdbx_strand_id
1 'polypeptide(L)'
;YNLAEFMRDCHAAMADIHARGRLPVLCGGTALYIDSILRSYCLQGGAPDPEKRSEKRGMSTEELREMLFRLESESEILRREPDNRTRIIRRIEQLEEQPDHSLLQAANHPVSDYDFLVIGVLRSRAELHQRIEQRLDERLAQGMLDEAVRLHEQGVSWERLEFFGLEYRYMALHLQGKITFQEMRDTLLVKIRQFAKRQDSWFRNMERNGIRIHWFRPDEFFGALELCRKFLNGDPLPEPSFKLSETFYGPRQPSVKKN
;
A
#
# COMPACT_ATOMS: atom_id res chain seq x y z
N TYR A 1 -6.38 -9.05 -8.66
CA TYR A 1 -4.99 -8.64 -8.84
C TYR A 1 -4.31 -8.51 -7.48
N ASN A 2 -3.19 -9.17 -7.29
CA ASN A 2 -2.50 -9.26 -6.02
C ASN A 2 -1.03 -8.79 -6.13
N LEU A 3 -0.30 -8.79 -5.00
CA LEU A 3 1.09 -8.31 -4.97
C LEU A 3 2.03 -9.14 -5.85
N ALA A 4 1.85 -10.45 -5.92
CA ALA A 4 2.71 -11.32 -6.74
C ALA A 4 2.50 -11.05 -8.25
N GLU A 5 1.25 -10.90 -8.67
CA GLU A 5 0.90 -10.53 -10.03
C GLU A 5 1.47 -9.15 -10.39
N PHE A 6 1.34 -8.16 -9.48
CA PHE A 6 1.92 -6.85 -9.67
C PHE A 6 3.44 -6.90 -9.86
N MET A 7 4.15 -7.63 -8.98
CA MET A 7 5.61 -7.73 -9.07
C MET A 7 6.05 -8.37 -10.39
N ARG A 8 5.41 -9.49 -10.77
CA ARG A 8 5.68 -10.15 -12.05
C ARG A 8 5.51 -9.21 -13.23
N ASP A 9 4.36 -8.53 -13.29
CA ASP A 9 4.02 -7.65 -14.41
C ASP A 9 4.89 -6.40 -14.42
N CYS A 10 5.24 -5.87 -13.24
CA CYS A 10 6.14 -4.72 -13.12
C CYS A 10 7.56 -5.08 -13.59
N HIS A 11 8.11 -6.22 -13.17
CA HIS A 11 9.43 -6.66 -13.63
C HIS A 11 9.45 -6.92 -15.15
N ALA A 12 8.41 -7.54 -15.69
CA ALA A 12 8.29 -7.75 -17.14
C ALA A 12 8.23 -6.42 -17.90
N ALA A 13 7.46 -5.44 -17.43
CA ALA A 13 7.38 -4.11 -18.02
C ALA A 13 8.72 -3.35 -17.94
N MET A 14 9.41 -3.42 -16.79
CA MET A 14 10.73 -2.80 -16.61
C MET A 14 11.74 -3.39 -17.60
N ALA A 15 11.79 -4.71 -17.73
CA ALA A 15 12.69 -5.40 -18.66
C ALA A 15 12.40 -5.00 -20.13
N ASP A 16 11.14 -4.95 -20.54
CA ASP A 16 10.76 -4.51 -21.90
C ASP A 16 11.15 -3.05 -22.16
N ILE A 17 10.92 -2.15 -21.19
CA ILE A 17 11.30 -0.73 -21.32
C ILE A 17 12.82 -0.58 -21.46
N HIS A 18 13.60 -1.32 -20.65
CA HIS A 18 15.06 -1.33 -20.76
C HIS A 18 15.56 -1.91 -22.09
N ALA A 19 14.96 -3.01 -22.56
CA ALA A 19 15.31 -3.61 -23.86
C ALA A 19 15.13 -2.62 -25.03
N ARG A 20 14.21 -1.67 -24.89
CA ARG A 20 13.98 -0.58 -25.85
C ARG A 20 14.89 0.64 -25.61
N GLY A 21 15.89 0.55 -24.75
CA GLY A 21 16.81 1.64 -24.42
C GLY A 21 16.13 2.82 -23.70
N ARG A 22 15.06 2.57 -22.96
CA ARG A 22 14.30 3.59 -22.23
C ARG A 22 14.42 3.42 -20.72
N LEU A 23 14.24 4.51 -19.99
CA LEU A 23 14.21 4.50 -18.52
C LEU A 23 12.80 4.11 -18.03
N PRO A 24 12.65 3.03 -17.24
CA PRO A 24 11.40 2.75 -16.58
C PRO A 24 11.10 3.77 -15.48
N VAL A 25 9.87 4.25 -15.42
CA VAL A 25 9.39 5.12 -14.35
C VAL A 25 8.18 4.49 -13.69
N LEU A 26 8.33 4.09 -12.43
CA LEU A 26 7.22 3.58 -11.60
C LEU A 26 6.56 4.76 -10.88
N CYS A 27 5.33 5.10 -11.29
CA CYS A 27 4.56 6.19 -10.70
C CYS A 27 3.34 5.66 -9.95
N GLY A 28 3.18 6.04 -8.69
CA GLY A 28 2.02 5.62 -7.92
C GLY A 28 2.09 6.00 -6.45
N GLY A 29 1.07 5.59 -5.69
CA GLY A 29 0.94 5.87 -4.26
C GLY A 29 0.65 4.61 -3.42
N THR A 30 0.56 3.43 -4.02
CA THR A 30 0.43 2.16 -3.29
C THR A 30 1.80 1.73 -2.77
N ALA A 31 2.14 2.25 -1.58
CA ALA A 31 3.48 2.11 -1.02
C ALA A 31 3.93 0.65 -0.90
N LEU A 32 3.03 -0.30 -0.57
CA LEU A 32 3.36 -1.73 -0.54
C LEU A 32 3.88 -2.24 -1.90
N TYR A 33 3.27 -1.80 -3.00
CA TYR A 33 3.69 -2.19 -4.35
C TYR A 33 5.06 -1.61 -4.70
N ILE A 34 5.25 -0.34 -4.42
CA ILE A 34 6.54 0.33 -4.62
C ILE A 34 7.64 -0.32 -3.78
N ASP A 35 7.39 -0.52 -2.49
CA ASP A 35 8.34 -1.12 -1.55
C ASP A 35 8.74 -2.55 -1.97
N SER A 36 7.78 -3.33 -2.51
CA SER A 36 8.06 -4.68 -2.97
C SER A 36 9.02 -4.74 -4.16
N ILE A 37 8.98 -3.76 -5.05
CA ILE A 37 9.94 -3.64 -6.16
C ILE A 37 11.29 -3.15 -5.66
N LEU A 38 11.32 -2.09 -4.87
CA LEU A 38 12.56 -1.50 -4.36
C LEU A 38 13.38 -2.49 -3.53
N ARG A 39 12.73 -3.39 -2.81
CA ARG A 39 13.38 -4.38 -1.94
C ARG A 39 13.41 -5.78 -2.55
N SER A 40 12.96 -5.95 -3.79
CA SER A 40 12.91 -7.26 -4.45
C SER A 40 12.27 -8.32 -3.53
N TYR A 41 11.04 -8.07 -3.05
CA TYR A 41 10.38 -8.98 -2.11
C TYR A 41 10.38 -10.41 -2.64
N CYS A 42 10.93 -11.33 -1.87
CA CYS A 42 10.74 -12.75 -2.11
C CYS A 42 9.38 -13.14 -1.51
N LEU A 43 8.38 -13.28 -2.37
CA LEU A 43 7.06 -13.73 -1.95
C LEU A 43 7.10 -15.25 -1.78
N GLN A 44 7.29 -15.68 -0.55
CA GLN A 44 7.27 -17.09 -0.20
C GLN A 44 5.84 -17.64 -0.14
N GLY A 45 5.67 -18.88 -0.54
CA GLY A 45 4.39 -19.57 -0.66
C GLY A 45 3.72 -19.33 -2.01
N GLY A 46 3.08 -20.36 -2.53
CA GLY A 46 2.34 -20.34 -3.80
C GLY A 46 1.12 -19.42 -3.80
N ALA A 47 0.38 -19.44 -4.88
CA ALA A 47 -0.93 -18.81 -4.93
C ALA A 47 -1.84 -19.45 -3.87
N PRO A 48 -2.63 -18.64 -3.14
CA PRO A 48 -3.54 -19.18 -2.14
C PRO A 48 -4.49 -20.22 -2.75
N ASP A 49 -4.59 -21.38 -2.13
CA ASP A 49 -5.59 -22.38 -2.47
C ASP A 49 -6.99 -21.84 -2.11
N PRO A 50 -7.89 -21.64 -3.08
CA PRO A 50 -9.20 -21.06 -2.82
C PRO A 50 -10.07 -21.90 -1.86
N GLU A 51 -9.98 -23.23 -1.91
CA GLU A 51 -10.77 -24.14 -1.09
C GLU A 51 -10.30 -24.09 0.37
N LYS A 52 -9.00 -24.29 0.61
CA LYS A 52 -8.40 -24.18 1.94
C LYS A 52 -8.59 -22.79 2.56
N ARG A 53 -8.54 -21.75 1.74
CA ARG A 53 -8.80 -20.39 2.20
C ARG A 53 -10.26 -20.17 2.57
N SER A 54 -11.20 -20.75 1.82
CA SER A 54 -12.63 -20.68 2.13
C SER A 54 -12.95 -21.35 3.45
N GLU A 55 -12.37 -22.52 3.70
CA GLU A 55 -12.48 -23.22 4.98
C GLU A 55 -12.01 -22.35 6.15
N LYS A 56 -10.79 -21.80 6.06
CA LYS A 56 -10.23 -20.93 7.10
C LYS A 56 -11.03 -19.65 7.31
N ARG A 57 -11.69 -19.12 6.28
CA ARG A 57 -12.59 -17.97 6.41
C ARG A 57 -13.85 -18.29 7.22
N GLY A 58 -14.30 -19.55 7.23
CA GLY A 58 -15.43 -20.03 8.04
C GLY A 58 -15.10 -20.18 9.53
N MET A 59 -13.82 -20.31 9.89
CA MET A 59 -13.36 -20.46 11.29
C MET A 59 -13.53 -19.16 12.07
N SER A 60 -13.66 -19.25 13.40
CA SER A 60 -13.62 -18.08 14.28
C SER A 60 -12.20 -17.48 14.38
N THR A 61 -12.09 -16.27 14.91
CA THR A 61 -10.77 -15.64 15.10
C THR A 61 -9.93 -16.39 16.14
N GLU A 62 -10.57 -16.93 17.15
CA GLU A 62 -9.97 -17.74 18.22
C GLU A 62 -9.37 -19.03 17.65
N GLU A 63 -10.12 -19.78 16.85
CA GLU A 63 -9.64 -21.00 16.19
C GLU A 63 -8.43 -20.73 15.28
N LEU A 64 -8.48 -19.64 14.53
CA LEU A 64 -7.35 -19.22 13.68
C LEU A 64 -6.11 -18.83 14.50
N ARG A 65 -6.28 -18.16 15.64
CA ARG A 65 -5.17 -17.85 16.56
C ARG A 65 -4.54 -19.09 17.15
N GLU A 66 -5.36 -20.03 17.63
CA GLU A 66 -4.88 -21.29 18.16
C GLU A 66 -4.13 -22.09 17.10
N MET A 67 -4.66 -22.15 15.88
CA MET A 67 -4.03 -22.82 14.76
C MET A 67 -2.67 -22.19 14.44
N LEU A 68 -2.60 -20.86 14.34
CA LEU A 68 -1.33 -20.18 14.10
C LEU A 68 -0.36 -20.36 15.26
N PHE A 69 -0.82 -20.32 16.51
CA PHE A 69 0.03 -20.53 17.69
C PHE A 69 0.65 -21.93 17.72
N ARG A 70 -0.09 -22.96 17.29
CA ARG A 70 0.45 -24.33 17.18
C ARG A 70 1.55 -24.44 16.11
N LEU A 71 1.42 -23.70 15.01
CA LEU A 71 2.39 -23.69 13.91
C LEU A 71 3.58 -22.77 14.21
N GLU A 72 3.36 -21.66 14.87
CA GLU A 72 4.34 -20.61 15.17
C GLU A 72 3.99 -19.92 16.49
N SER A 73 4.45 -20.49 17.61
CA SER A 73 4.12 -20.01 18.97
C SER A 73 4.56 -18.55 19.22
N GLU A 74 5.66 -18.11 18.62
CA GLU A 74 6.20 -16.74 18.75
C GLU A 74 5.82 -15.83 17.58
N SER A 75 4.68 -16.08 16.94
CA SER A 75 4.23 -15.32 15.78
C SER A 75 4.11 -13.83 16.08
N GLU A 76 4.82 -13.01 15.30
CA GLU A 76 4.74 -11.56 15.39
C GLU A 76 3.33 -11.04 15.05
N ILE A 77 2.59 -11.77 14.19
CA ILE A 77 1.21 -11.45 13.84
C ILE A 77 0.31 -11.60 15.06
N LEU A 78 0.43 -12.67 15.82
CA LEU A 78 -0.34 -12.88 17.04
C LEU A 78 -0.04 -11.82 18.10
N ARG A 79 1.21 -11.35 18.17
CA ARG A 79 1.64 -10.34 19.13
C ARG A 79 1.19 -8.93 18.74
N ARG A 80 1.26 -8.55 17.46
CA ARG A 80 1.00 -7.18 16.99
C ARG A 80 -0.40 -6.95 16.44
N GLU A 81 -0.98 -7.95 15.80
CA GLU A 81 -2.23 -7.85 15.06
C GLU A 81 -3.13 -9.08 15.27
N PRO A 82 -3.45 -9.44 16.53
CA PRO A 82 -4.15 -10.69 16.85
C PRO A 82 -5.56 -10.81 16.26
N ASP A 83 -6.15 -9.69 15.84
CA ASP A 83 -7.50 -9.64 15.24
C ASP A 83 -7.46 -9.57 13.71
N ASN A 84 -6.29 -9.55 13.10
CA ASN A 84 -6.15 -9.46 11.64
C ASN A 84 -6.28 -10.84 10.99
N ARG A 85 -7.52 -11.33 10.89
CA ARG A 85 -7.86 -12.63 10.29
C ARG A 85 -7.17 -12.88 8.95
N THR A 86 -7.11 -11.87 8.09
CA THR A 86 -6.50 -12.00 6.75
C THR A 86 -5.01 -12.33 6.84
N ARG A 87 -4.28 -11.68 7.76
CA ARG A 87 -2.86 -11.96 7.99
C ARG A 87 -2.64 -13.29 8.67
N ILE A 88 -3.47 -13.63 9.65
CA ILE A 88 -3.41 -14.94 10.33
C ILE A 88 -3.60 -16.06 9.32
N ILE A 89 -4.66 -16.02 8.52
CA ILE A 89 -4.93 -17.03 7.48
C ILE A 89 -3.74 -17.12 6.52
N ARG A 90 -3.24 -16.00 6.01
CA ARG A 90 -2.10 -16.04 5.08
C ARG A 90 -0.85 -16.65 5.70
N ARG A 91 -0.59 -16.37 6.98
CA ARG A 91 0.56 -16.95 7.68
C ARG A 91 0.40 -18.47 7.86
N ILE A 92 -0.79 -18.93 8.23
CA ILE A 92 -1.10 -20.35 8.32
C ILE A 92 -0.88 -21.03 6.96
N GLU A 93 -1.40 -20.47 5.86
CA GLU A 93 -1.20 -20.99 4.51
C GLU A 93 0.30 -21.14 4.18
N GLN A 94 1.10 -20.10 4.46
CA GLN A 94 2.54 -20.14 4.22
C GLN A 94 3.26 -21.25 5.02
N LEU A 95 2.88 -21.42 6.28
CA LEU A 95 3.47 -22.43 7.17
C LEU A 95 3.06 -23.86 6.79
N GLU A 96 1.84 -24.04 6.28
CA GLU A 96 1.36 -25.33 5.77
C GLU A 96 2.04 -25.73 4.45
N GLU A 97 2.33 -24.75 3.58
CA GLU A 97 3.00 -24.99 2.30
C GLU A 97 4.50 -25.24 2.45
N GLN A 98 5.14 -24.59 3.43
CA GLN A 98 6.58 -24.69 3.70
C GLN A 98 6.83 -24.89 5.19
N PRO A 99 6.82 -26.15 5.67
CA PRO A 99 7.07 -26.47 7.08
C PRO A 99 8.49 -26.13 7.57
N ASP A 100 9.46 -25.96 6.66
CA ASP A 100 10.81 -25.54 7.01
C ASP A 100 10.89 -24.03 7.24
N HIS A 101 10.76 -23.64 8.50
CA HIS A 101 10.78 -22.25 8.96
C HIS A 101 12.12 -21.54 8.71
N SER A 102 13.23 -22.27 8.47
CA SER A 102 14.55 -21.66 8.27
C SER A 102 14.62 -20.83 7.00
N LEU A 103 13.88 -21.24 5.97
CA LEU A 103 13.78 -20.52 4.69
C LEU A 103 12.92 -19.24 4.80
N LEU A 104 11.98 -19.21 5.76
CA LEU A 104 11.10 -18.04 5.99
C LEU A 104 11.83 -16.88 6.69
N GLN A 105 12.88 -17.18 7.46
CA GLN A 105 13.71 -16.17 8.13
C GLN A 105 14.89 -15.71 7.25
N ALA A 106 15.32 -16.52 6.31
CA ALA A 106 16.43 -16.25 5.41
C ALA A 106 16.06 -15.46 4.15
N ALA A 107 14.92 -14.79 4.11
CA ALA A 107 14.63 -13.82 3.07
C ALA A 107 15.55 -12.60 3.22
N ASN A 108 16.85 -12.81 3.07
CA ASN A 108 17.73 -11.78 2.61
C ASN A 108 17.12 -11.28 1.31
N HIS A 109 16.66 -10.01 1.31
CA HIS A 109 16.14 -9.38 0.11
C HIS A 109 17.18 -9.59 -0.99
N PRO A 110 16.86 -10.28 -2.09
CA PRO A 110 17.81 -10.40 -3.18
C PRO A 110 18.24 -8.99 -3.56
N VAL A 111 19.53 -8.80 -3.82
CA VAL A 111 20.02 -7.52 -4.33
C VAL A 111 19.28 -7.27 -5.63
N SER A 112 18.63 -6.12 -5.74
CA SER A 112 17.96 -5.73 -6.98
C SER A 112 19.02 -5.59 -8.10
N ASP A 113 18.71 -6.07 -9.28
CA ASP A 113 19.53 -5.84 -10.49
C ASP A 113 19.43 -4.38 -10.98
N TYR A 114 18.65 -3.55 -10.32
CA TYR A 114 18.41 -2.17 -10.69
C TYR A 114 18.79 -1.21 -9.58
N ASP A 115 19.43 -0.11 -9.96
CA ASP A 115 19.54 1.06 -9.11
C ASP A 115 18.27 1.90 -9.20
N PHE A 116 17.81 2.40 -8.06
CA PHE A 116 16.60 3.19 -7.97
C PHE A 116 16.85 4.60 -7.46
N LEU A 117 16.29 5.60 -8.14
CA LEU A 117 16.08 6.93 -7.60
C LEU A 117 14.62 7.06 -7.13
N VAL A 118 14.40 7.28 -5.84
CA VAL A 118 13.06 7.44 -5.28
C VAL A 118 12.77 8.91 -5.01
N ILE A 119 11.78 9.45 -5.71
CA ILE A 119 11.31 10.82 -5.55
C ILE A 119 9.92 10.81 -4.92
N GLY A 120 9.75 11.54 -3.82
CA GLY A 120 8.47 11.76 -3.17
C GLY A 120 7.97 13.18 -3.42
N VAL A 121 6.64 13.34 -3.59
CA VAL A 121 6.01 14.65 -3.70
C VAL A 121 5.38 15.01 -2.35
N LEU A 122 5.88 16.08 -1.73
CA LEU A 122 5.46 16.55 -0.42
C LEU A 122 4.46 17.70 -0.55
N ARG A 123 3.35 17.59 0.18
CA ARG A 123 2.40 18.70 0.37
C ARG A 123 2.10 18.89 1.84
N SER A 124 1.74 20.11 2.24
CA SER A 124 1.20 20.34 3.57
C SER A 124 -0.10 19.55 3.77
N ARG A 125 -0.40 19.18 5.01
CA ARG A 125 -1.64 18.46 5.32
C ARG A 125 -2.89 19.25 4.92
N ALA A 126 -2.87 20.57 5.09
CA ALA A 126 -3.97 21.43 4.71
C ALA A 126 -4.22 21.38 3.20
N GLU A 127 -3.18 21.59 2.39
CA GLU A 127 -3.26 21.49 0.93
C GLU A 127 -3.71 20.10 0.47
N LEU A 128 -3.19 19.03 1.09
CA LEU A 128 -3.57 17.67 0.75
C LEU A 128 -5.06 17.43 1.04
N HIS A 129 -5.57 17.86 2.19
CA HIS A 129 -6.99 17.73 2.54
C HIS A 129 -7.90 18.51 1.60
N GLN A 130 -7.53 19.74 1.23
CA GLN A 130 -8.27 20.55 0.26
C GLN A 130 -8.32 19.88 -1.11
N ARG A 131 -7.19 19.38 -1.60
CA ARG A 131 -7.14 18.66 -2.89
C ARG A 131 -7.92 17.35 -2.90
N ILE A 132 -7.91 16.62 -1.79
CA ILE A 132 -8.72 15.38 -1.64
C ILE A 132 -10.21 15.73 -1.77
N GLU A 133 -10.67 16.77 -1.09
CA GLU A 133 -12.07 17.20 -1.12
C GLU A 133 -12.46 17.68 -2.52
N GLN A 134 -11.69 18.60 -3.09
CA GLN A 134 -11.91 19.10 -4.45
C GLN A 134 -11.98 17.94 -5.47
N ARG A 135 -11.02 17.01 -5.44
CA ARG A 135 -10.99 15.87 -6.35
C ARG A 135 -12.20 14.94 -6.17
N LEU A 136 -12.65 14.72 -4.93
CA LEU A 136 -13.84 13.91 -4.67
C LEU A 136 -15.07 14.57 -5.31
N ASP A 137 -15.27 15.87 -5.09
CA ASP A 137 -16.41 16.61 -5.64
C ASP A 137 -16.38 16.66 -7.17
N GLU A 138 -15.20 16.91 -7.76
CA GLU A 138 -15.00 16.89 -9.21
C GLU A 138 -15.33 15.50 -9.80
N ARG A 139 -14.88 14.40 -9.19
CA ARG A 139 -15.16 13.04 -9.67
C ARG A 139 -16.63 12.68 -9.54
N LEU A 140 -17.30 13.08 -8.46
CA LEU A 140 -18.74 12.90 -8.29
C LEU A 140 -19.51 13.65 -9.40
N ALA A 141 -19.12 14.90 -9.70
CA ALA A 141 -19.71 15.68 -10.76
C ALA A 141 -19.45 15.12 -12.18
N GLN A 142 -18.33 14.41 -12.37
CA GLN A 142 -17.94 13.78 -13.64
C GLN A 142 -18.54 12.38 -13.86
N GLY A 143 -19.48 11.95 -13.04
CA GLY A 143 -20.17 10.67 -13.22
C GLY A 143 -19.52 9.47 -12.55
N MET A 144 -18.82 9.68 -11.44
CA MET A 144 -18.25 8.59 -10.63
C MET A 144 -19.33 7.60 -10.14
N LEU A 145 -20.54 8.07 -9.81
CA LEU A 145 -21.67 7.19 -9.49
C LEU A 145 -22.18 6.43 -10.70
N ASP A 146 -22.24 7.06 -11.87
CA ASP A 146 -22.70 6.42 -13.10
C ASP A 146 -21.78 5.29 -13.52
N GLU A 147 -20.49 5.37 -13.20
CA GLU A 147 -19.54 4.26 -13.40
C GLU A 147 -19.95 3.03 -12.57
N ALA A 148 -20.30 3.21 -11.29
CA ALA A 148 -20.74 2.12 -10.43
C ALA A 148 -22.07 1.51 -10.89
N VAL A 149 -23.01 2.34 -11.37
CA VAL A 149 -24.28 1.88 -11.96
C VAL A 149 -24.02 1.02 -13.18
N ARG A 150 -23.22 1.51 -14.14
CA ARG A 150 -22.86 0.76 -15.35
C ARG A 150 -22.20 -0.59 -15.07
N LEU A 151 -21.30 -0.65 -14.08
CA LEU A 151 -20.68 -1.91 -13.68
C LEU A 151 -21.71 -2.89 -13.12
N HIS A 152 -22.64 -2.40 -12.33
CA HIS A 152 -23.72 -3.24 -11.80
C HIS A 152 -24.64 -3.76 -12.91
N GLU A 153 -25.04 -2.91 -13.85
CA GLU A 153 -25.82 -3.28 -15.03
C GLU A 153 -25.13 -4.31 -15.93
N GLN A 154 -23.79 -4.29 -15.96
CA GLN A 154 -22.95 -5.29 -16.63
C GLN A 154 -22.80 -6.60 -15.86
N GLY A 155 -23.48 -6.76 -14.73
CA GLY A 155 -23.52 -8.00 -13.95
C GLY A 155 -22.54 -8.05 -12.77
N VAL A 156 -21.85 -6.96 -12.43
CA VAL A 156 -21.05 -6.91 -11.20
C VAL A 156 -21.98 -6.82 -9.99
N SER A 157 -21.92 -7.79 -9.09
CA SER A 157 -22.79 -7.78 -7.89
C SER A 157 -22.43 -6.65 -6.91
N TRP A 158 -23.41 -6.25 -6.08
CA TRP A 158 -23.18 -5.24 -5.04
C TRP A 158 -22.08 -5.66 -4.07
N GLU A 159 -22.02 -6.93 -3.67
CA GLU A 159 -21.00 -7.49 -2.79
C GLU A 159 -19.60 -7.35 -3.42
N ARG A 160 -19.53 -7.54 -4.75
CA ARG A 160 -18.27 -7.38 -5.49
C ARG A 160 -17.82 -5.93 -5.56
N LEU A 161 -18.74 -4.98 -5.76
CA LEU A 161 -18.46 -3.54 -5.70
C LEU A 161 -18.01 -3.13 -4.29
N GLU A 162 -18.69 -3.60 -3.25
CA GLU A 162 -18.28 -3.35 -1.87
C GLU A 162 -16.89 -3.93 -1.55
N PHE A 163 -16.55 -5.08 -2.16
CA PHE A 163 -15.21 -5.70 -2.02
C PHE A 163 -14.10 -4.90 -2.71
N PHE A 164 -14.35 -4.18 -3.79
CA PHE A 164 -13.35 -3.32 -4.44
C PHE A 164 -12.84 -2.20 -3.52
N GLY A 165 -13.56 -1.92 -2.47
CA GLY A 165 -13.14 -1.05 -1.38
C GLY A 165 -13.55 0.40 -1.59
N LEU A 166 -12.91 1.24 -0.88
CA LEU A 166 -13.09 2.65 -0.62
C LEU A 166 -14.28 3.31 -1.38
N GLU A 167 -14.07 3.78 -2.61
CA GLU A 167 -15.09 4.50 -3.37
C GLU A 167 -16.28 3.60 -3.74
N TYR A 168 -16.00 2.46 -4.34
CA TYR A 168 -17.05 1.53 -4.80
C TYR A 168 -17.93 1.00 -3.66
N ARG A 169 -17.36 0.77 -2.48
CA ARG A 169 -18.12 0.32 -1.31
C ARG A 169 -19.21 1.31 -0.94
N TYR A 170 -18.84 2.59 -0.77
CA TYR A 170 -19.80 3.60 -0.31
C TYR A 170 -20.76 4.02 -1.40
N MET A 171 -20.33 4.01 -2.68
CA MET A 171 -21.24 4.17 -3.81
C MET A 171 -22.27 3.03 -3.89
N ALA A 172 -21.84 1.78 -3.72
CA ALA A 172 -22.73 0.64 -3.71
C ALA A 172 -23.75 0.73 -2.56
N LEU A 173 -23.34 1.13 -1.36
CA LEU A 173 -24.26 1.35 -0.24
C LEU A 173 -25.29 2.44 -0.52
N HIS A 174 -24.88 3.54 -1.15
CA HIS A 174 -25.79 4.61 -1.56
C HIS A 174 -26.77 4.14 -2.63
N LEU A 175 -26.29 3.49 -3.68
CA LEU A 175 -27.13 3.00 -4.79
C LEU A 175 -28.13 1.94 -4.35
N GLN A 176 -27.83 1.20 -3.28
CA GLN A 176 -28.77 0.28 -2.62
C GLN A 176 -29.75 0.99 -1.66
N GLY A 177 -29.68 2.32 -1.51
CA GLY A 177 -30.53 3.08 -0.58
C GLY A 177 -30.19 2.89 0.90
N LYS A 178 -29.03 2.28 1.23
CA LYS A 178 -28.60 2.04 2.62
C LYS A 178 -28.08 3.30 3.31
N ILE A 179 -27.54 4.25 2.56
CA ILE A 179 -27.07 5.54 3.03
C ILE A 179 -27.46 6.64 2.03
N THR A 180 -27.62 7.86 2.51
CA THR A 180 -27.86 9.05 1.67
C THR A 180 -26.62 9.44 0.86
N PHE A 181 -26.80 10.28 -0.16
CA PHE A 181 -25.70 10.84 -0.93
C PHE A 181 -24.72 11.65 -0.03
N GLN A 182 -25.26 12.42 0.89
CA GLN A 182 -24.45 13.24 1.80
C GLN A 182 -23.62 12.37 2.75
N GLU A 183 -24.22 11.33 3.34
CA GLU A 183 -23.51 10.37 4.18
C GLU A 183 -22.41 9.64 3.40
N MET A 184 -22.69 9.25 2.17
CA MET A 184 -21.70 8.65 1.27
C MET A 184 -20.50 9.58 1.06
N ARG A 185 -20.77 10.82 0.63
CA ARG A 185 -19.73 11.83 0.35
C ARG A 185 -18.87 12.12 1.58
N ASP A 186 -19.50 12.38 2.72
CA ASP A 186 -18.79 12.73 3.96
C ASP A 186 -17.95 11.56 4.48
N THR A 187 -18.49 10.34 4.40
CA THR A 187 -17.76 9.14 4.78
C THR A 187 -16.58 8.89 3.85
N LEU A 188 -16.77 9.04 2.54
CA LEU A 188 -15.68 8.94 1.56
C LEU A 188 -14.57 9.93 1.85
N LEU A 189 -14.90 11.19 2.10
CA LEU A 189 -13.93 12.24 2.41
C LEU A 189 -13.05 11.85 3.63
N VAL A 190 -13.69 11.38 4.71
CA VAL A 190 -12.99 10.91 5.90
C VAL A 190 -12.09 9.71 5.59
N LYS A 191 -12.59 8.73 4.84
CA LYS A 191 -11.85 7.51 4.52
C LYS A 191 -10.68 7.77 3.57
N ILE A 192 -10.82 8.67 2.60
CA ILE A 192 -9.72 9.06 1.70
C ILE A 192 -8.61 9.80 2.49
N ARG A 193 -8.98 10.70 3.41
CA ARG A 193 -8.01 11.35 4.32
C ARG A 193 -7.28 10.35 5.21
N GLN A 194 -7.98 9.34 5.73
CA GLN A 194 -7.37 8.25 6.48
C GLN A 194 -6.44 7.40 5.61
N PHE A 195 -6.80 7.17 4.35
CA PHE A 195 -5.95 6.45 3.39
C PHE A 195 -4.66 7.21 3.12
N ALA A 196 -4.72 8.52 2.87
CA ALA A 196 -3.53 9.35 2.70
C ALA A 196 -2.61 9.32 3.93
N LYS A 197 -3.18 9.35 5.16
CA LYS A 197 -2.40 9.19 6.38
C LYS A 197 -1.70 7.82 6.47
N ARG A 198 -2.34 6.74 5.98
CA ARG A 198 -1.70 5.42 5.93
C ARG A 198 -0.54 5.38 4.93
N GLN A 199 -0.64 6.07 3.79
CA GLN A 199 0.47 6.21 2.85
C GLN A 199 1.69 6.87 3.51
N ASP A 200 1.50 7.98 4.25
CA ASP A 200 2.57 8.63 5.02
C ASP A 200 3.24 7.64 5.99
N SER A 201 2.45 6.82 6.69
CA SER A 201 2.98 5.84 7.64
C SER A 201 3.86 4.78 6.95
N TRP A 202 3.49 4.37 5.73
CA TRP A 202 4.27 3.45 4.92
C TRP A 202 5.59 4.07 4.45
N PHE A 203 5.56 5.28 3.89
CA PHE A 203 6.77 5.96 3.44
C PHE A 203 7.75 6.21 4.59
N ARG A 204 7.24 6.59 5.78
CA ARG A 204 8.05 6.67 7.01
C ARG A 204 8.72 5.34 7.36
N ASN A 205 8.00 4.24 7.19
CA ASN A 205 8.54 2.91 7.42
C ASN A 205 9.60 2.54 6.38
N MET A 206 9.40 2.88 5.11
CA MET A 206 10.39 2.70 4.05
C MET A 206 11.69 3.43 4.36
N GLU A 207 11.61 4.70 4.77
CA GLU A 207 12.79 5.50 5.19
C GLU A 207 13.51 4.90 6.39
N ARG A 208 12.77 4.49 7.45
CA ARG A 208 13.36 3.85 8.64
C ARG A 208 14.08 2.55 8.31
N ASN A 209 13.66 1.90 7.25
CA ASN A 209 14.27 0.67 6.75
C ASN A 209 15.28 0.93 5.62
N GLY A 210 15.80 2.15 5.51
CA GLY A 210 16.95 2.47 4.67
C GLY A 210 16.65 2.91 3.23
N ILE A 211 15.36 3.01 2.82
CA ILE A 211 15.03 3.58 1.51
C ILE A 211 15.24 5.09 1.56
N ARG A 212 16.10 5.60 0.68
CA ARG A 212 16.31 7.03 0.52
C ARG A 212 15.24 7.63 -0.36
N ILE A 213 14.37 8.49 0.19
CA ILE A 213 13.32 9.18 -0.54
C ILE A 213 13.68 10.66 -0.60
N HIS A 214 13.86 11.19 -1.81
CA HIS A 214 14.11 12.60 -2.04
C HIS A 214 12.78 13.33 -2.19
N TRP A 215 12.38 14.05 -1.15
CA TRP A 215 11.11 14.76 -1.12
C TRP A 215 11.21 16.13 -1.74
N PHE A 216 10.31 16.42 -2.68
CA PHE A 216 10.18 17.71 -3.34
C PHE A 216 8.77 18.26 -3.19
N ARG A 217 8.66 19.55 -3.03
CA ARG A 217 7.40 20.26 -3.18
C ARG A 217 7.06 20.38 -4.67
N PRO A 218 5.78 20.58 -5.04
CA PRO A 218 5.39 20.67 -6.45
C PRO A 218 6.04 21.81 -7.22
N ASP A 219 6.44 22.88 -6.53
CA ASP A 219 7.14 24.05 -7.07
C ASP A 219 8.66 23.81 -7.24
N GLU A 220 9.21 22.75 -6.68
CA GLU A 220 10.64 22.37 -6.77
C GLU A 220 10.95 21.45 -7.95
N PHE A 221 10.18 21.53 -9.02
CA PHE A 221 10.32 20.65 -10.20
C PHE A 221 11.74 20.64 -10.79
N PHE A 222 12.38 21.79 -10.90
CA PHE A 222 13.74 21.87 -11.46
C PHE A 222 14.79 21.18 -10.58
N GLY A 223 14.62 21.20 -9.25
CA GLY A 223 15.47 20.45 -8.32
C GLY A 223 15.33 18.93 -8.50
N ALA A 224 14.11 18.46 -8.65
CA ALA A 224 13.84 17.04 -8.94
C ALA A 224 14.43 16.63 -10.30
N LEU A 225 14.29 17.46 -11.32
CA LEU A 225 14.85 17.20 -12.66
C LEU A 225 16.39 17.12 -12.64
N GLU A 226 17.03 18.02 -11.90
CA GLU A 226 18.50 18.01 -11.75
C GLU A 226 18.98 16.75 -11.02
N LEU A 227 18.25 16.30 -10.00
CA LEU A 227 18.56 15.04 -9.31
C LEU A 227 18.41 13.83 -10.27
N CYS A 228 17.38 13.83 -11.13
CA CYS A 228 17.24 12.79 -12.16
C CYS A 228 18.44 12.79 -13.13
N ARG A 229 18.92 13.95 -13.55
CA ARG A 229 20.10 14.06 -14.43
C ARG A 229 21.34 13.49 -13.78
N LYS A 230 21.61 13.84 -12.52
CA LYS A 230 22.74 13.29 -11.76
C LYS A 230 22.66 11.76 -11.67
N PHE A 231 21.49 11.24 -11.35
CA PHE A 231 21.27 9.80 -11.29
C PHE A 231 21.57 9.11 -12.62
N LEU A 232 21.07 9.66 -13.73
CA LEU A 232 21.27 9.10 -15.07
C LEU A 232 22.73 9.19 -15.55
N ASN A 233 23.48 10.19 -15.11
CA ASN A 233 24.91 10.34 -15.40
C ASN A 233 25.80 9.44 -14.52
N GLY A 234 25.25 8.79 -13.50
CA GLY A 234 26.05 8.06 -12.50
C GLY A 234 26.79 8.97 -11.50
N ASP A 235 26.37 10.24 -11.40
CA ASP A 235 26.97 11.18 -10.47
C ASP A 235 26.56 10.84 -9.01
N PRO A 236 27.39 11.15 -8.01
CA PRO A 236 27.03 10.99 -6.60
C PRO A 236 25.75 11.77 -6.27
N LEU A 237 24.76 11.10 -5.69
CA LEU A 237 23.53 11.73 -5.25
C LEU A 237 23.72 12.33 -3.84
N PRO A 238 23.17 13.51 -3.58
CA PRO A 238 23.16 14.10 -2.24
C PRO A 238 22.30 13.23 -1.28
N GLU A 239 22.52 13.37 0.01
CA GLU A 239 21.57 12.84 0.99
C GLU A 239 20.24 13.61 0.91
N PRO A 240 19.10 12.94 1.16
CA PRO A 240 17.81 13.64 1.20
C PRO A 240 17.82 14.76 2.23
N SER A 241 17.47 15.98 1.81
CA SER A 241 17.40 17.16 2.67
C SER A 241 16.30 17.12 3.71
N PHE A 242 15.34 16.24 3.52
CA PHE A 242 14.17 16.05 4.39
C PHE A 242 13.84 14.57 4.49
N LYS A 243 13.44 14.13 5.69
CA LYS A 243 12.90 12.79 5.93
C LYS A 243 11.53 12.88 6.59
N LEU A 244 10.55 12.26 5.98
CA LEU A 244 9.20 12.20 6.51
C LEU A 244 9.19 11.47 7.87
N SER A 245 10.05 10.46 8.05
CA SER A 245 10.19 9.67 9.28
C SER A 245 10.65 10.49 10.49
N GLU A 246 11.36 11.60 10.27
CA GLU A 246 11.86 12.51 11.32
C GLU A 246 10.87 13.64 11.62
N THR A 247 9.80 13.79 10.81
CA THR A 247 8.84 14.89 10.97
C THR A 247 7.72 14.52 11.94
N PHE A 248 7.47 15.36 12.94
CA PHE A 248 6.39 15.18 13.91
C PHE A 248 5.15 15.96 13.47
N TYR A 249 4.06 15.25 13.20
CA TYR A 249 2.74 15.84 12.96
C TYR A 249 1.87 15.69 14.22
N GLY A 250 1.94 16.64 15.14
CA GLY A 250 1.10 16.67 16.32
C GLY A 250 1.57 17.71 17.32
N PRO A 251 0.74 18.12 18.28
CA PRO A 251 1.21 18.91 19.41
C PRO A 251 2.30 18.08 20.11
N ARG A 252 3.47 18.67 20.33
CA ARG A 252 4.51 18.06 21.14
C ARG A 252 3.91 17.78 22.51
N GLN A 253 3.67 16.52 22.85
CA GLN A 253 3.44 16.17 24.25
C GLN A 253 4.73 16.50 25.01
N PRO A 254 4.67 17.26 26.09
CA PRO A 254 5.83 17.50 26.92
C PRO A 254 6.36 16.13 27.38
N SER A 255 7.65 15.90 27.16
CA SER A 255 8.31 14.69 27.61
C SER A 255 8.16 14.60 29.13
N VAL A 256 7.34 13.67 29.59
CA VAL A 256 7.32 13.30 31.02
C VAL A 256 8.67 12.66 31.30
N LYS A 257 9.59 13.45 31.91
CA LYS A 257 10.81 12.90 32.50
C LYS A 257 10.35 11.91 33.56
N LYS A 258 10.57 10.63 33.32
CA LYS A 258 10.53 9.63 34.40
C LYS A 258 11.74 9.89 35.28
N ASN A 259 11.48 10.41 36.48
CA ASN A 259 12.42 10.34 37.59
C ASN A 259 12.50 8.89 38.07
#